data_134abe5631951740cebdfb6c3d7af299
#
_entry.id   134abe5631951740cebdfb6c3d7af299
#
_cell.length_a   1.000
_cell.length_b   1.000
_cell.length_c   1.000
_cell.angle_alpha   90.00
_cell.angle_beta   90.00
_cell.angle_gamma   90.00
#
_symmetry.space_group_name_H-M   'P 1'
#
loop_
_entity.id
_entity.type
_entity.pdbx_description
1 polymer ?
#
loop_
_entity_poly.entity_id
_entity_poly.type
_entity_poly.pdbx_seq_one_letter_code
_entity_poly.pdbx_strand_id
1 'polypeptide(L)'
;MALNTIFKARKAMKLHNEGNCDEALKLYEECMNEGLKDMKTILPYSVLLLRSGQYQKARELLVSVQKYPMADDQKRQLFVNYAVAVYKLGDLPKAIEVLEVQNKKAESGLVYETLGYLLVEAGDFDKALEYNLKALEYDDEDPITLDNLGQTYFRLKGDKETARSYFDKALAQKPSQLDTLYFLAQYDIEAGNHSAAREKLETVRDGRFSPLNFASKEKAEALLQTLKD
;
A
#
# COMPACT_ATOMS: atom_id res chain seq x y z
N MET A 1 -14.36 10.21 28.45
CA MET A 1 -13.02 10.40 27.82
C MET A 1 -12.49 11.76 28.26
N ALA A 2 -11.27 11.82 28.76
CA ALA A 2 -10.71 13.09 29.22
C ALA A 2 -10.44 14.02 28.02
N LEU A 3 -10.70 15.31 28.17
CA LEU A 3 -10.46 16.34 27.15
C LEU A 3 -9.01 16.30 26.65
N ASN A 4 -8.08 16.01 27.56
CA ASN A 4 -6.65 15.86 27.24
C ASN A 4 -6.35 14.75 26.23
N THR A 5 -7.01 13.60 26.30
CA THR A 5 -6.84 12.46 25.35
C THR A 5 -7.23 12.87 23.93
N ILE A 6 -8.30 13.70 23.78
CA ILE A 6 -8.74 14.20 22.49
C ILE A 6 -7.68 15.16 21.89
N PHE A 7 -7.10 16.02 22.70
CA PHE A 7 -6.02 16.92 22.23
C PHE A 7 -4.76 16.13 21.83
N LYS A 8 -4.39 15.10 22.60
CA LYS A 8 -3.28 14.18 22.23
C LYS A 8 -3.53 13.49 20.89
N ALA A 9 -4.74 12.96 20.66
CA ALA A 9 -5.12 12.30 19.42
C ALA A 9 -5.00 13.25 18.21
N ARG A 10 -5.46 14.49 18.35
CA ARG A 10 -5.32 15.51 17.29
C ARG A 10 -3.85 15.86 17.03
N LYS A 11 -3.03 16.00 18.09
CA LYS A 11 -1.59 16.23 17.95
C LYS A 11 -0.91 15.06 17.26
N ALA A 12 -1.24 13.81 17.64
CA ALA A 12 -0.71 12.61 17.00
C ALA A 12 -1.01 12.58 15.50
N MET A 13 -2.26 12.89 15.12
CA MET A 13 -2.66 12.94 13.71
C MET A 13 -1.92 14.04 12.94
N LYS A 14 -1.73 15.21 13.53
CA LYS A 14 -0.95 16.31 12.93
C LYS A 14 0.48 15.86 12.67
N LEU A 15 1.16 15.31 13.68
CA LEU A 15 2.53 14.80 13.58
C LEU A 15 2.66 13.69 12.54
N HIS A 16 1.68 12.78 12.48
CA HIS A 16 1.63 11.73 11.45
C HIS A 16 1.60 12.33 10.04
N ASN A 17 0.76 13.33 9.81
CA ASN A 17 0.66 14.00 8.50
C ASN A 17 1.93 14.78 8.14
N GLU A 18 2.61 15.36 9.13
CA GLU A 18 3.89 16.07 8.98
C GLU A 18 5.09 15.11 8.80
N GLY A 19 4.88 13.78 8.95
CA GLY A 19 5.94 12.79 8.82
C GLY A 19 6.75 12.55 10.11
N ASN A 20 6.39 13.17 11.23
CA ASN A 20 7.00 12.97 12.54
C ASN A 20 6.49 11.67 13.19
N CYS A 21 6.82 10.53 12.52
CA CYS A 21 6.21 9.24 12.79
C CYS A 21 6.45 8.71 14.20
N ASP A 22 7.67 8.87 14.74
CA ASP A 22 8.04 8.33 16.06
C ASP A 22 7.27 9.04 17.19
N GLU A 23 7.13 10.36 17.12
CA GLU A 23 6.38 11.12 18.11
C GLU A 23 4.87 10.84 17.98
N ALA A 24 4.38 10.72 16.74
CA ALA A 24 2.99 10.36 16.47
C ALA A 24 2.65 8.98 17.05
N LEU A 25 3.52 7.96 16.86
CA LEU A 25 3.34 6.62 17.43
C LEU A 25 3.21 6.65 18.95
N LYS A 26 4.09 7.38 19.64
CA LYS A 26 4.03 7.52 21.12
C LYS A 26 2.70 8.11 21.57
N LEU A 27 2.26 9.20 20.94
CA LEU A 27 1.00 9.84 21.32
C LEU A 27 -0.23 8.99 21.01
N TYR A 28 -0.23 8.26 19.88
CA TYR A 28 -1.29 7.30 19.59
C TYR A 28 -1.35 6.20 20.66
N GLU A 29 -0.20 5.65 21.03
CA GLU A 29 -0.11 4.62 22.07
C GLU A 29 -0.61 5.11 23.43
N GLU A 30 -0.24 6.32 23.85
CA GLU A 30 -0.79 6.94 25.04
C GLU A 30 -2.32 7.06 24.97
N CYS A 31 -2.87 7.50 23.83
CA CYS A 31 -4.32 7.60 23.65
C CYS A 31 -5.01 6.24 23.79
N MET A 32 -4.41 5.16 23.24
CA MET A 32 -4.97 3.80 23.41
C MET A 32 -4.91 3.35 24.86
N ASN A 33 -3.81 3.60 25.59
CA ASN A 33 -3.65 3.27 27.00
C ASN A 33 -4.63 4.05 27.88
N GLU A 34 -5.01 5.26 27.48
CA GLU A 34 -6.06 6.08 28.14
C GLU A 34 -7.48 5.63 27.75
N GLY A 35 -7.64 4.55 26.97
CA GLY A 35 -8.93 3.96 26.63
C GLY A 35 -9.67 4.63 25.48
N LEU A 36 -8.95 5.33 24.58
CA LEU A 36 -9.56 5.90 23.36
C LEU A 36 -10.14 4.80 22.47
N LYS A 37 -11.38 5.00 22.01
CA LYS A 37 -12.12 4.06 21.14
C LYS A 37 -12.62 4.71 19.84
N ASP A 38 -12.05 5.84 19.47
CA ASP A 38 -12.45 6.57 18.28
C ASP A 38 -11.77 6.02 17.03
N MET A 39 -12.56 5.52 16.09
CA MET A 39 -12.06 4.93 14.82
C MET A 39 -11.32 5.94 13.95
N LYS A 40 -11.64 7.25 14.03
CA LYS A 40 -10.91 8.30 13.31
C LYS A 40 -9.45 8.45 13.78
N THR A 41 -9.14 7.98 14.99
CA THR A 41 -7.77 7.94 15.53
C THR A 41 -7.14 6.56 15.37
N ILE A 42 -7.90 5.49 15.59
CA ILE A 42 -7.40 4.10 15.57
C ILE A 42 -6.95 3.69 14.16
N LEU A 43 -7.73 4.03 13.14
CA LEU A 43 -7.37 3.64 11.76
C LEU A 43 -6.08 4.31 11.26
N PRO A 44 -5.87 5.63 11.39
CA PRO A 44 -4.58 6.24 11.09
C PRO A 44 -3.42 5.69 11.93
N TYR A 45 -3.64 5.39 13.20
CA TYR A 45 -2.64 4.73 14.04
C TYR A 45 -2.25 3.36 13.48
N SER A 46 -3.24 2.54 13.08
CA SER A 46 -2.96 1.23 12.48
C SER A 46 -2.15 1.35 11.17
N VAL A 47 -2.44 2.35 10.33
CA VAL A 47 -1.63 2.64 9.12
C VAL A 47 -0.19 2.98 9.49
N LEU A 48 0.02 3.79 10.52
CA LEU A 48 1.36 4.16 10.96
C LEU A 48 2.14 2.97 11.54
N LEU A 49 1.46 2.09 12.30
CA LEU A 49 2.03 0.81 12.76
C LEU A 49 2.46 -0.08 11.59
N LEU A 50 1.64 -0.19 10.55
CA LEU A 50 1.97 -0.95 9.35
C LEU A 50 3.20 -0.37 8.63
N ARG A 51 3.26 0.95 8.45
CA ARG A 51 4.39 1.63 7.81
C ARG A 51 5.69 1.53 8.61
N SER A 52 5.60 1.44 9.93
CA SER A 52 6.76 1.26 10.82
C SER A 52 7.14 -0.21 11.06
N GLY A 53 6.54 -1.16 10.34
CA GLY A 53 6.85 -2.59 10.44
C GLY A 53 6.29 -3.28 11.70
N GLN A 54 5.45 -2.59 12.50
CA GLN A 54 4.85 -3.14 13.71
C GLN A 54 3.58 -3.96 13.39
N TYR A 55 3.71 -4.95 12.48
CA TYR A 55 2.58 -5.68 11.91
C TYR A 55 1.77 -6.46 12.93
N GLN A 56 2.44 -7.08 13.90
CA GLN A 56 1.75 -7.83 14.96
C GLN A 56 0.88 -6.90 15.83
N LYS A 57 1.44 -5.74 16.23
CA LYS A 57 0.73 -4.73 17.02
C LYS A 57 -0.46 -4.15 16.25
N ALA A 58 -0.27 -3.90 14.94
CA ALA A 58 -1.36 -3.45 14.06
C ALA A 58 -2.49 -4.47 14.01
N ARG A 59 -2.17 -5.76 13.82
CA ARG A 59 -3.15 -6.85 13.79
C ARG A 59 -3.94 -6.94 15.11
N GLU A 60 -3.24 -6.94 16.25
CA GLU A 60 -3.88 -7.03 17.57
C GLU A 60 -4.81 -5.85 17.83
N LEU A 61 -4.35 -4.63 17.52
CA LEU A 61 -5.17 -3.42 17.61
C LEU A 61 -6.46 -3.57 16.78
N LEU A 62 -6.35 -3.94 15.51
CA LEU A 62 -7.49 -4.04 14.60
C LEU A 62 -8.47 -5.15 15.03
N VAL A 63 -7.98 -6.29 15.52
CA VAL A 63 -8.82 -7.35 16.09
C VAL A 63 -9.57 -6.87 17.32
N SER A 64 -8.94 -6.11 18.21
CA SER A 64 -9.55 -5.62 19.44
C SER A 64 -10.73 -4.69 19.21
N VAL A 65 -10.74 -3.97 18.07
CA VAL A 65 -11.74 -2.94 17.77
C VAL A 65 -12.78 -3.35 16.71
N GLN A 66 -12.64 -4.52 16.08
CA GLN A 66 -13.53 -4.95 14.99
C GLN A 66 -15.01 -5.04 15.35
N LYS A 67 -15.33 -5.17 16.64
CA LYS A 67 -16.69 -5.24 17.18
C LYS A 67 -17.25 -3.86 17.57
N TYR A 68 -16.46 -2.80 17.47
CA TYR A 68 -16.94 -1.46 17.78
C TYR A 68 -17.89 -0.96 16.68
N PRO A 69 -18.91 -0.18 17.05
CA PRO A 69 -19.75 0.51 16.08
C PRO A 69 -18.87 1.43 15.22
N MET A 70 -18.98 1.31 13.90
CA MET A 70 -18.23 2.12 12.94
C MET A 70 -19.01 2.23 11.64
N ALA A 71 -18.72 3.26 10.85
CA ALA A 71 -19.27 3.42 9.52
C ALA A 71 -18.70 2.37 8.54
N ASP A 72 -19.40 2.13 7.43
CA ASP A 72 -19.00 1.09 6.46
C ASP A 72 -17.64 1.36 5.81
N ASP A 73 -17.31 2.63 5.54
CA ASP A 73 -16.00 3.03 5.04
C ASP A 73 -14.88 2.75 6.06
N GLN A 74 -15.12 3.03 7.33
CA GLN A 74 -14.19 2.71 8.42
C GLN A 74 -14.01 1.20 8.56
N LYS A 75 -15.07 0.44 8.39
CA LYS A 75 -15.02 -1.03 8.43
C LYS A 75 -14.22 -1.61 7.27
N ARG A 76 -14.39 -1.07 6.07
CA ARG A 76 -13.55 -1.44 4.92
C ARG A 76 -12.08 -1.14 5.17
N GLN A 77 -11.78 0.07 5.62
CA GLN A 77 -10.40 0.46 5.97
C GLN A 77 -9.79 -0.45 7.04
N LEU A 78 -10.58 -0.81 8.07
CA LEU A 78 -10.14 -1.75 9.11
C LEU A 78 -9.73 -3.10 8.52
N PHE A 79 -10.57 -3.68 7.64
CA PHE A 79 -10.27 -4.98 7.05
C PHE A 79 -9.12 -4.93 6.05
N VAL A 80 -8.96 -3.83 5.32
CA VAL A 80 -7.80 -3.61 4.45
C VAL A 80 -6.52 -3.54 5.29
N ASN A 81 -6.49 -2.71 6.34
CA ASN A 81 -5.33 -2.62 7.21
C ASN A 81 -5.02 -3.96 7.90
N TYR A 82 -6.06 -4.72 8.30
CA TYR A 82 -5.90 -6.06 8.86
C TYR A 82 -5.30 -7.04 7.84
N ALA A 83 -5.80 -7.05 6.60
CA ALA A 83 -5.26 -7.91 5.54
C ALA A 83 -3.80 -7.60 5.25
N VAL A 84 -3.42 -6.30 5.21
CA VAL A 84 -2.02 -5.87 5.06
C VAL A 84 -1.16 -6.39 6.22
N ALA A 85 -1.64 -6.29 7.47
CA ALA A 85 -0.91 -6.83 8.63
C ALA A 85 -0.70 -8.33 8.52
N VAL A 86 -1.74 -9.08 8.17
CA VAL A 86 -1.73 -10.54 8.00
C VAL A 86 -0.79 -10.97 6.88
N TYR A 87 -0.84 -10.29 5.72
CA TYR A 87 0.09 -10.51 4.61
C TYR A 87 1.56 -10.32 5.05
N LYS A 88 1.86 -9.21 5.71
CA LYS A 88 3.22 -8.91 6.18
C LYS A 88 3.71 -9.84 7.31
N LEU A 89 2.81 -10.54 7.98
CA LEU A 89 3.10 -11.61 8.94
C LEU A 89 3.26 -12.99 8.25
N GLY A 90 3.14 -13.05 6.92
CA GLY A 90 3.41 -14.26 6.13
C GLY A 90 2.17 -15.08 5.78
N ASP A 91 0.96 -14.64 6.11
CA ASP A 91 -0.28 -15.37 5.78
C ASP A 91 -1.03 -14.69 4.61
N LEU A 92 -0.43 -14.77 3.41
CA LEU A 92 -1.02 -14.23 2.18
C LEU A 92 -2.39 -14.86 1.84
N PRO A 93 -2.60 -16.19 1.97
CA PRO A 93 -3.92 -16.77 1.69
C PRO A 93 -5.03 -16.18 2.57
N LYS A 94 -4.76 -15.97 3.85
CA LYS A 94 -5.73 -15.36 4.78
C LYS A 94 -6.00 -13.90 4.46
N ALA A 95 -4.98 -13.15 4.05
CA ALA A 95 -5.15 -11.75 3.65
C ALA A 95 -6.08 -11.64 2.43
N ILE A 96 -5.90 -12.50 1.42
CA ILE A 96 -6.75 -12.58 0.24
C ILE A 96 -8.18 -12.94 0.63
N GLU A 97 -8.40 -14.02 1.40
CA GLU A 97 -9.71 -14.47 1.87
C GLU A 97 -10.50 -13.33 2.53
N VAL A 98 -9.85 -12.58 3.41
CA VAL A 98 -10.48 -11.46 4.13
C VAL A 98 -10.98 -10.40 3.16
N LEU A 99 -10.17 -10.03 2.16
CA LEU A 99 -10.55 -8.98 1.21
C LEU A 99 -11.57 -9.45 0.18
N GLU A 100 -11.53 -10.71 -0.25
CA GLU A 100 -12.58 -11.30 -1.09
C GLU A 100 -13.95 -11.24 -0.41
N VAL A 101 -14.00 -11.53 0.90
CA VAL A 101 -15.25 -11.42 1.69
C VAL A 101 -15.73 -9.96 1.74
N GLN A 102 -14.83 -8.98 1.86
CA GLN A 102 -15.22 -7.57 1.85
C GLN A 102 -15.69 -7.12 0.48
N ASN A 103 -14.99 -7.51 -0.59
CA ASN A 103 -15.34 -7.16 -1.96
C ASN A 103 -16.72 -7.69 -2.38
N LYS A 104 -17.07 -8.93 -1.96
CA LYS A 104 -18.40 -9.51 -2.18
C LYS A 104 -19.53 -8.77 -1.46
N LYS A 105 -19.25 -8.07 -0.37
CA LYS A 105 -20.25 -7.27 0.37
C LYS A 105 -20.51 -5.91 -0.26
N ALA A 106 -19.46 -5.24 -0.67
CA ALA A 106 -19.52 -3.95 -1.34
C ALA A 106 -18.21 -3.68 -2.07
N GLU A 107 -18.31 -3.36 -3.33
CA GLU A 107 -17.17 -2.94 -4.15
C GLU A 107 -16.62 -1.61 -3.67
N SER A 108 -15.29 -1.46 -3.66
CA SER A 108 -14.63 -0.19 -3.34
C SER A 108 -13.21 -0.17 -3.93
N GLY A 109 -12.77 1.00 -4.39
CA GLY A 109 -11.41 1.19 -4.93
C GLY A 109 -10.34 0.68 -3.98
N LEU A 110 -10.42 1.04 -2.69
CA LEU A 110 -9.46 0.61 -1.66
C LEU A 110 -9.31 -0.93 -1.56
N VAL A 111 -10.41 -1.68 -1.69
CA VAL A 111 -10.37 -3.15 -1.68
C VAL A 111 -9.82 -3.67 -3.01
N TYR A 112 -10.21 -3.07 -4.13
CA TYR A 112 -9.72 -3.43 -5.46
C TYR A 112 -8.22 -3.27 -5.56
N GLU A 113 -7.68 -2.11 -5.19
CA GLU A 113 -6.25 -1.80 -5.16
C GLU A 113 -5.45 -2.83 -4.34
N THR A 114 -5.92 -3.08 -3.10
CA THR A 114 -5.20 -3.92 -2.15
C THR A 114 -5.27 -5.39 -2.52
N LEU A 115 -6.45 -5.91 -2.85
CA LEU A 115 -6.62 -7.32 -3.23
C LEU A 115 -5.95 -7.60 -4.57
N GLY A 116 -6.02 -6.66 -5.51
CA GLY A 116 -5.32 -6.75 -6.79
C GLY A 116 -3.82 -6.96 -6.63
N TYR A 117 -3.19 -6.15 -5.76
CA TYR A 117 -1.78 -6.32 -5.40
C TYR A 117 -1.49 -7.69 -4.76
N LEU A 118 -2.30 -8.11 -3.77
CA LEU A 118 -2.10 -9.40 -3.09
C LEU A 118 -2.24 -10.60 -4.04
N LEU A 119 -3.09 -10.51 -5.06
CA LEU A 119 -3.21 -11.55 -6.09
C LEU A 119 -1.97 -11.60 -7.00
N VAL A 120 -1.35 -10.47 -7.31
CA VAL A 120 -0.04 -10.43 -7.98
C VAL A 120 1.03 -11.11 -7.11
N GLU A 121 1.05 -10.83 -5.81
CA GLU A 121 1.97 -11.48 -4.85
C GLU A 121 1.72 -12.98 -4.72
N ALA A 122 0.49 -13.45 -4.94
CA ALA A 122 0.16 -14.88 -4.94
C ALA A 122 0.73 -15.64 -6.16
N GLY A 123 1.10 -14.94 -7.24
CA GLY A 123 1.79 -15.51 -8.38
C GLY A 123 0.91 -16.24 -9.40
N ASP A 124 -0.42 -16.21 -9.26
CA ASP A 124 -1.37 -16.80 -10.21
C ASP A 124 -1.77 -15.73 -11.25
N PHE A 125 -1.20 -15.83 -12.46
CA PHE A 125 -1.41 -14.85 -13.51
C PHE A 125 -2.89 -14.69 -13.88
N ASP A 126 -3.61 -15.78 -14.07
CA ASP A 126 -4.98 -15.72 -14.56
C ASP A 126 -5.91 -15.06 -13.54
N LYS A 127 -5.77 -15.41 -12.27
CA LYS A 127 -6.53 -14.78 -11.17
C LYS A 127 -6.18 -13.31 -10.97
N ALA A 128 -4.89 -12.99 -10.99
CA ALA A 128 -4.44 -11.61 -10.84
C ALA A 128 -4.95 -10.75 -12.00
N LEU A 129 -4.89 -11.27 -13.24
CA LEU A 129 -5.37 -10.57 -14.42
C LEU A 129 -6.88 -10.36 -14.39
N GLU A 130 -7.66 -11.42 -14.18
CA GLU A 130 -9.12 -11.35 -14.11
C GLU A 130 -9.59 -10.31 -13.09
N TYR A 131 -9.00 -10.35 -11.89
CA TYR A 131 -9.38 -9.44 -10.83
C TYR A 131 -8.98 -7.99 -11.11
N ASN A 132 -7.75 -7.75 -11.57
CA ASN A 132 -7.27 -6.39 -11.86
C ASN A 132 -7.96 -5.78 -13.10
N LEU A 133 -8.41 -6.58 -14.07
CA LEU A 133 -9.27 -6.10 -15.16
C LEU A 133 -10.65 -5.68 -14.63
N LYS A 134 -11.23 -6.44 -13.71
CA LYS A 134 -12.48 -6.03 -13.06
C LYS A 134 -12.31 -4.75 -12.22
N ALA A 135 -11.17 -4.59 -11.56
CA ALA A 135 -10.84 -3.35 -10.85
C ALA A 135 -10.72 -2.15 -11.81
N LEU A 136 -10.15 -2.38 -13.00
CA LEU A 136 -10.06 -1.36 -14.05
C LEU A 136 -11.45 -0.97 -14.62
N GLU A 137 -12.40 -1.93 -14.70
CA GLU A 137 -13.80 -1.63 -15.08
C GLU A 137 -14.50 -0.77 -14.02
N TYR A 138 -14.11 -0.88 -12.75
CA TYR A 138 -14.63 -0.07 -11.66
C TYR A 138 -14.09 1.36 -11.67
N ASP A 139 -12.78 1.54 -11.93
CA ASP A 139 -12.09 2.82 -12.05
C ASP A 139 -10.90 2.68 -13.03
N ASP A 140 -11.09 3.15 -14.26
CA ASP A 140 -10.11 3.00 -15.35
C ASP A 140 -8.94 4.00 -15.28
N GLU A 141 -9.02 4.98 -14.37
CA GLU A 141 -7.98 5.97 -14.12
C GLU A 141 -7.20 5.70 -12.81
N ASP A 142 -7.58 4.69 -12.00
CA ASP A 142 -6.88 4.40 -10.75
C ASP A 142 -5.43 3.98 -10.99
N PRO A 143 -4.45 4.78 -10.53
CA PRO A 143 -3.04 4.51 -10.77
C PRO A 143 -2.54 3.23 -10.12
N ILE A 144 -3.15 2.76 -9.02
CA ILE A 144 -2.74 1.55 -8.32
C ILE A 144 -3.23 0.32 -9.08
N THR A 145 -4.45 0.32 -9.58
CA THR A 145 -4.99 -0.74 -10.45
C THR A 145 -4.19 -0.86 -11.75
N LEU A 146 -3.87 0.27 -12.38
CA LEU A 146 -3.01 0.30 -13.58
C LEU A 146 -1.61 -0.26 -13.29
N ASP A 147 -1.01 0.10 -12.17
CA ASP A 147 0.29 -0.45 -11.74
C ASP A 147 0.20 -1.96 -11.46
N ASN A 148 -0.84 -2.42 -10.77
CA ASN A 148 -1.08 -3.85 -10.53
C ASN A 148 -1.19 -4.65 -11.85
N LEU A 149 -1.87 -4.11 -12.87
CA LEU A 149 -1.91 -4.72 -14.21
C LEU A 149 -0.53 -4.74 -14.86
N GLY A 150 0.21 -3.64 -14.78
CA GLY A 150 1.61 -3.59 -15.22
C GLY A 150 2.45 -4.68 -14.56
N GLN A 151 2.36 -4.81 -13.24
CA GLN A 151 3.07 -5.85 -12.49
C GLN A 151 2.59 -7.27 -12.84
N THR A 152 1.29 -7.47 -13.07
CA THR A 152 0.73 -8.77 -13.49
C THR A 152 1.39 -9.23 -14.79
N TYR A 153 1.45 -8.39 -15.80
CA TYR A 153 2.09 -8.73 -17.07
C TYR A 153 3.61 -8.84 -16.95
N PHE A 154 4.27 -7.91 -16.26
CA PHE A 154 5.72 -7.90 -16.13
C PHE A 154 6.25 -9.08 -15.32
N ARG A 155 5.69 -9.28 -14.11
CA ARG A 155 6.23 -10.22 -13.12
C ARG A 155 5.76 -11.66 -13.35
N LEU A 156 4.50 -11.86 -13.79
CA LEU A 156 3.89 -13.19 -13.84
C LEU A 156 3.90 -13.77 -15.26
N LYS A 157 3.85 -12.93 -16.30
CA LYS A 157 3.83 -13.39 -17.69
C LYS A 157 5.13 -13.10 -18.44
N GLY A 158 5.92 -12.13 -18.00
CA GLY A 158 7.10 -11.66 -18.74
C GLY A 158 6.77 -10.83 -19.99
N ASP A 159 5.51 -10.42 -20.15
CA ASP A 159 5.06 -9.58 -21.27
C ASP A 159 5.37 -8.12 -20.97
N LYS A 160 6.60 -7.72 -21.31
CA LYS A 160 7.11 -6.38 -21.04
C LYS A 160 6.41 -5.30 -21.87
N GLU A 161 5.97 -5.61 -23.09
CA GLU A 161 5.31 -4.63 -23.96
C GLU A 161 3.94 -4.23 -23.39
N THR A 162 3.11 -5.21 -23.07
CA THR A 162 1.82 -4.95 -22.44
C THR A 162 1.99 -4.27 -21.08
N ALA A 163 2.93 -4.75 -20.27
CA ALA A 163 3.21 -4.17 -18.94
C ALA A 163 3.57 -2.69 -19.04
N ARG A 164 4.43 -2.33 -20.01
CA ARG A 164 4.84 -0.94 -20.23
C ARG A 164 3.66 -0.02 -20.47
N SER A 165 2.69 -0.45 -21.28
CA SER A 165 1.52 0.35 -21.59
C SER A 165 0.68 0.69 -20.34
N TYR A 166 0.59 -0.23 -19.39
CA TYR A 166 -0.09 -0.01 -18.10
C TYR A 166 0.74 0.88 -17.17
N PHE A 167 2.05 0.69 -17.08
CA PHE A 167 2.91 1.57 -16.28
C PHE A 167 2.93 3.00 -16.80
N ASP A 168 2.94 3.22 -18.12
CA ASP A 168 2.88 4.57 -18.70
C ASP A 168 1.55 5.26 -18.37
N LYS A 169 0.42 4.53 -18.38
CA LYS A 169 -0.87 5.04 -17.92
C LYS A 169 -0.88 5.37 -16.42
N ALA A 170 -0.34 4.46 -15.58
CA ALA A 170 -0.24 4.68 -14.14
C ALA A 170 0.60 5.93 -13.82
N LEU A 171 1.74 6.10 -14.52
CA LEU A 171 2.60 7.27 -14.37
C LEU A 171 1.89 8.56 -14.77
N ALA A 172 1.07 8.54 -15.82
CA ALA A 172 0.30 9.69 -16.26
C ALA A 172 -0.72 10.15 -15.19
N GLN A 173 -1.35 9.21 -14.49
CA GLN A 173 -2.27 9.50 -13.39
C GLN A 173 -1.54 9.94 -12.11
N LYS A 174 -0.40 9.29 -11.78
CA LYS A 174 0.35 9.57 -10.57
C LYS A 174 1.87 9.54 -10.82
N PRO A 175 2.48 10.67 -11.20
CA PRO A 175 3.91 10.74 -11.52
C PRO A 175 4.86 10.31 -10.38
N SER A 176 4.39 10.28 -9.14
CA SER A 176 5.17 9.87 -7.97
C SER A 176 4.91 8.43 -7.50
N GLN A 177 4.29 7.58 -8.34
CA GLN A 177 4.00 6.18 -8.01
C GLN A 177 5.31 5.37 -7.99
N LEU A 178 5.74 4.96 -6.78
CA LEU A 178 7.09 4.39 -6.59
C LEU A 178 7.30 3.08 -7.34
N ASP A 179 6.32 2.17 -7.33
CA ASP A 179 6.44 0.89 -8.04
C ASP A 179 6.49 1.09 -9.55
N THR A 180 5.62 1.95 -10.08
CA THR A 180 5.62 2.32 -11.50
C THR A 180 6.97 2.91 -11.93
N LEU A 181 7.52 3.86 -11.16
CA LEU A 181 8.85 4.44 -11.42
C LEU A 181 9.94 3.39 -11.38
N TYR A 182 9.90 2.46 -10.42
CA TYR A 182 10.86 1.38 -10.30
C TYR A 182 10.84 0.45 -11.52
N PHE A 183 9.67 0.06 -12.01
CA PHE A 183 9.57 -0.77 -13.20
C PHE A 183 9.97 -0.02 -14.46
N LEU A 184 9.53 1.22 -14.65
CA LEU A 184 9.92 2.03 -15.81
C LEU A 184 11.41 2.33 -15.86
N ALA A 185 12.08 2.47 -14.73
CA ALA A 185 13.53 2.60 -14.69
C ALA A 185 14.25 1.38 -15.28
N GLN A 186 13.69 0.17 -15.16
CA GLN A 186 14.28 -1.03 -15.74
C GLN A 186 14.22 -0.99 -17.29
N TYR A 187 13.13 -0.45 -17.86
CA TYR A 187 13.04 -0.23 -19.31
C TYR A 187 14.07 0.81 -19.77
N ASP A 188 14.28 1.88 -19.00
CA ASP A 188 15.30 2.87 -19.33
C ASP A 188 16.72 2.28 -19.29
N ILE A 189 17.01 1.40 -18.32
CA ILE A 189 18.27 0.67 -18.22
C ILE A 189 18.46 -0.21 -19.47
N GLU A 190 17.45 -0.99 -19.85
CA GLU A 190 17.50 -1.87 -21.03
C GLU A 190 17.68 -1.09 -22.33
N ALA A 191 17.15 0.13 -22.41
CA ALA A 191 17.30 1.03 -23.55
C ALA A 191 18.62 1.85 -23.53
N GLY A 192 19.45 1.73 -22.50
CA GLY A 192 20.67 2.51 -22.31
C GLY A 192 20.43 3.96 -21.86
N ASN A 193 19.23 4.31 -21.45
CA ASN A 193 18.84 5.65 -20.98
C ASN A 193 19.19 5.83 -19.50
N HIS A 194 20.48 5.70 -19.15
CA HIS A 194 20.94 5.66 -17.75
C HIS A 194 20.58 6.91 -16.94
N SER A 195 20.56 8.09 -17.57
CA SER A 195 20.17 9.35 -16.89
C SER A 195 18.70 9.31 -16.44
N ALA A 196 17.78 8.89 -17.33
CA ALA A 196 16.35 8.79 -17.02
C ALA A 196 16.08 7.69 -15.98
N ALA A 197 16.80 6.56 -16.07
CA ALA A 197 16.72 5.51 -15.07
C ALA A 197 17.16 5.99 -13.68
N ARG A 198 18.29 6.72 -13.62
CA ARG A 198 18.82 7.28 -12.37
C ARG A 198 17.82 8.21 -11.71
N GLU A 199 17.23 9.16 -12.44
CA GLU A 199 16.23 10.10 -11.91
C GLU A 199 15.03 9.38 -11.26
N LYS A 200 14.50 8.35 -11.95
CA LYS A 200 13.39 7.55 -11.41
C LYS A 200 13.80 6.78 -10.16
N LEU A 201 14.95 6.12 -10.18
CA LEU A 201 15.43 5.32 -9.05
C LEU A 201 15.79 6.17 -7.83
N GLU A 202 16.31 7.37 -8.01
CA GLU A 202 16.54 8.32 -6.92
C GLU A 202 15.21 8.76 -6.30
N THR A 203 14.20 9.05 -7.12
CA THR A 203 12.84 9.33 -6.64
C THR A 203 12.26 8.14 -5.84
N VAL A 204 12.48 6.92 -6.30
CA VAL A 204 12.06 5.71 -5.57
C VAL A 204 12.82 5.59 -4.26
N ARG A 205 14.18 5.69 -4.27
CA ARG A 205 15.02 5.56 -3.07
C ARG A 205 14.61 6.51 -1.96
N ASP A 206 14.28 7.74 -2.33
CA ASP A 206 13.95 8.82 -1.39
C ASP A 206 12.43 8.89 -1.08
N GLY A 207 11.67 7.97 -1.66
CA GLY A 207 10.23 7.92 -1.55
C GLY A 207 9.70 7.42 -0.20
N ARG A 208 8.43 7.69 0.05
CA ARG A 208 7.72 7.24 1.27
C ARG A 208 6.96 5.95 0.98
N PHE A 209 7.56 4.81 1.29
CA PHE A 209 7.01 3.50 1.01
C PHE A 209 5.73 3.17 1.81
N SER A 210 4.84 2.47 1.13
CA SER A 210 3.73 1.71 1.72
C SER A 210 4.19 0.27 2.03
N PRO A 211 3.57 -0.42 2.98
CA PRO A 211 3.79 -1.85 3.19
C PRO A 211 3.49 -2.72 1.97
N LEU A 212 2.70 -2.21 1.03
CA LEU A 212 2.32 -2.90 -0.22
C LEU A 212 3.17 -2.50 -1.43
N ASN A 213 4.23 -1.70 -1.27
CA ASN A 213 5.13 -1.47 -2.39
C ASN A 213 5.95 -2.72 -2.67
N PHE A 214 6.07 -3.05 -3.97
CA PHE A 214 7.04 -4.02 -4.48
C PHE A 214 8.45 -3.44 -4.43
N ALA A 215 8.60 -2.17 -4.84
CA ALA A 215 9.84 -1.43 -4.74
C ALA A 215 10.23 -1.19 -3.28
N SER A 216 11.52 -1.10 -3.04
CA SER A 216 12.09 -0.69 -1.76
C SER A 216 13.32 0.17 -1.97
N LYS A 217 13.78 0.82 -0.92
CA LYS A 217 15.02 1.59 -0.94
C LYS A 217 16.20 0.73 -1.38
N GLU A 218 16.32 -0.48 -0.82
CA GLU A 218 17.40 -1.42 -1.12
C GLU A 218 17.37 -1.87 -2.59
N LYS A 219 16.18 -2.15 -3.13
CA LYS A 219 16.01 -2.51 -4.55
C LYS A 219 16.39 -1.35 -5.47
N ALA A 220 16.01 -0.12 -5.14
CA ALA A 220 16.38 1.05 -5.92
C ALA A 220 17.89 1.31 -5.86
N GLU A 221 18.51 1.22 -4.68
CA GLU A 221 19.97 1.36 -4.51
C GLU A 221 20.74 0.28 -5.27
N ALA A 222 20.26 -0.97 -5.27
CA ALA A 222 20.88 -2.05 -6.03
C ALA A 222 20.90 -1.76 -7.54
N LEU A 223 19.81 -1.23 -8.11
CA LEU A 223 19.80 -0.85 -9.53
C LEU A 223 20.66 0.39 -9.79
N LEU A 224 20.64 1.40 -8.91
CA LEU A 224 21.50 2.59 -9.04
C LEU A 224 22.99 2.22 -9.09
N GLN A 225 23.42 1.22 -8.34
CA GLN A 225 24.81 0.73 -8.36
C GLN A 225 25.19 0.08 -9.70
N THR A 226 24.24 -0.39 -10.50
CA THR A 226 24.50 -0.96 -11.84
C THR A 226 24.68 0.13 -12.90
N LEU A 227 24.20 1.34 -12.65
CA LEU A 227 24.32 2.49 -13.53
C LEU A 227 25.69 3.15 -13.31
N LYS A 228 26.75 2.52 -13.84
CA LYS A 228 28.09 3.14 -13.85
C LYS A 228 28.09 4.37 -14.75
N ASP A 229 28.78 5.39 -14.28
CA ASP A 229 29.07 6.62 -15.04
C ASP A 229 29.80 6.35 -16.33
#